data_44dacb673f4ddfb4964c92246bb33661
#
_entry.id   44dacb673f4ddfb4964c92246bb33661
#
_cell.length_a   1.000
_cell.length_b   1.000
_cell.length_c   1.000
_cell.angle_alpha   90.00
_cell.angle_beta   90.00
_cell.angle_gamma   90.00
#
_symmetry.space_group_name_H-M   'P 1'
#
loop_
_entity.id
_entity.type
_entity.pdbx_description
1 polymer ?
#
loop_
_entity_poly.entity_id
_entity_poly.type
_entity_poly.pdbx_seq_one_letter_code
_entity_poly.pdbx_strand_id
1 'polypeptide(L)'
;MKRSIKNIVLIAGGVGGAKLAEGLNSIKDINLAIIGNIADDDEFHGLRVSPDIDTLTYTLSGMVNRKQGWGVKNDGYKTLSMLNKLGEETWMSLGDLDFGLHIYRQHRLLKDHRPTIIANEIAKKLGVTADIILPTDDKIRTEVQTKSGWISFQEYFVKKRCLPKIIKLRYTGIKSAKITKE
;
A
#
# COMPACT_ATOMS: atom_id res chain seq x y z
N MET A 1 -15.51 36.41 8.13
CA MET A 1 -14.06 36.07 8.22
C MET A 1 -13.75 34.99 7.20
N LYS A 2 -12.81 35.21 6.25
CA LYS A 2 -12.31 34.13 5.39
C LYS A 2 -11.57 33.13 6.28
N ARG A 3 -12.07 31.90 6.39
CA ARG A 3 -11.32 30.79 7.05
C ARG A 3 -10.06 30.52 6.23
N SER A 4 -8.91 30.53 6.88
CA SER A 4 -7.66 30.17 6.21
C SER A 4 -7.59 28.66 6.06
N ILE A 5 -7.38 28.17 4.83
CA ILE A 5 -7.13 26.75 4.57
C ILE A 5 -5.79 26.37 5.21
N LYS A 6 -5.76 25.29 5.99
CA LYS A 6 -4.53 24.75 6.59
C LYS A 6 -3.97 23.64 5.72
N ASN A 7 -2.69 23.75 5.37
CA ASN A 7 -1.96 22.67 4.72
C ASN A 7 -1.43 21.70 5.78
N ILE A 8 -1.76 20.43 5.66
CA ILE A 8 -1.31 19.36 6.55
C ILE A 8 -0.62 18.30 5.72
N VAL A 9 0.56 17.87 6.16
CA VAL A 9 1.27 16.72 5.65
C VAL A 9 1.19 15.62 6.70
N LEU A 10 0.66 14.45 6.34
CA LEU A 10 0.57 13.28 7.17
C LEU A 10 1.55 12.21 6.68
N ILE A 11 2.43 11.75 7.54
CA ILE A 11 3.23 10.54 7.27
C ILE A 11 2.43 9.35 7.80
N ALA A 12 2.04 8.43 6.93
CA ALA A 12 1.12 7.36 7.26
C ALA A 12 1.55 6.00 6.69
N GLY A 13 1.24 4.95 7.45
CA GLY A 13 1.32 3.56 7.05
C GLY A 13 0.28 2.74 7.80
N GLY A 14 -0.17 1.64 7.20
CA GLY A 14 -1.12 0.71 7.79
C GLY A 14 -2.50 1.29 8.10
N VAL A 15 -3.29 0.47 8.79
CA VAL A 15 -4.70 0.76 9.13
C VAL A 15 -4.84 2.00 10.02
N GLY A 16 -3.91 2.20 10.98
CA GLY A 16 -3.96 3.34 11.89
C GLY A 16 -3.77 4.67 11.16
N GLY A 17 -2.76 4.72 10.28
CA GLY A 17 -2.50 5.89 9.43
C GLY A 17 -3.66 6.21 8.49
N ALA A 18 -4.27 5.19 7.89
CA ALA A 18 -5.42 5.36 7.00
C ALA A 18 -6.66 5.91 7.74
N LYS A 19 -6.93 5.48 8.97
CA LYS A 19 -8.01 6.02 9.80
C LYS A 19 -7.78 7.49 10.16
N LEU A 20 -6.54 7.84 10.50
CA LEU A 20 -6.18 9.25 10.78
C LEU A 20 -6.33 10.11 9.53
N ALA A 21 -5.85 9.61 8.37
CA ALA A 21 -6.01 10.28 7.09
C ALA A 21 -7.49 10.56 6.76
N GLU A 22 -8.36 9.56 6.97
CA GLU A 22 -9.79 9.71 6.77
C GLU A 22 -10.40 10.79 7.67
N GLY A 23 -10.04 10.79 8.97
CA GLY A 23 -10.48 11.81 9.90
C GLY A 23 -10.05 13.22 9.48
N LEU A 24 -8.78 13.38 9.09
CA LEU A 24 -8.26 14.67 8.62
C LEU A 24 -8.93 15.11 7.31
N ASN A 25 -9.12 14.18 6.36
CA ASN A 25 -9.73 14.47 5.07
C ASN A 25 -11.22 14.88 5.17
N SER A 26 -11.88 14.58 6.30
CA SER A 26 -13.26 15.00 6.56
C SER A 26 -13.39 16.47 7.02
N ILE A 27 -12.29 17.12 7.38
CA ILE A 27 -12.28 18.51 7.88
C ILE A 27 -12.26 19.49 6.71
N LYS A 28 -13.25 20.38 6.62
CA LYS A 28 -13.49 21.26 5.46
C LYS A 28 -12.35 22.25 5.13
N ASP A 29 -11.62 22.73 6.13
CA ASP A 29 -10.63 23.79 5.94
C ASP A 29 -9.18 23.24 5.97
N ILE A 30 -9.01 21.98 5.50
CA ILE A 30 -7.70 21.31 5.40
C ILE A 30 -7.42 20.93 3.95
N ASN A 31 -6.21 21.22 3.51
CA ASN A 31 -5.59 20.65 2.33
C ASN A 31 -4.61 19.56 2.80
N LEU A 32 -4.92 18.30 2.53
CA LEU A 32 -4.19 17.15 3.05
C LEU A 32 -3.31 16.52 1.97
N ALA A 33 -2.02 16.43 2.26
CA ALA A 33 -1.07 15.59 1.54
C ALA A 33 -0.63 14.43 2.45
N ILE A 34 -0.51 13.22 1.90
CA ILE A 34 -0.17 12.01 2.65
C ILE A 34 1.07 11.39 2.05
N ILE A 35 2.14 11.29 2.84
CA ILE A 35 3.33 10.53 2.49
C ILE A 35 3.13 9.12 3.02
N GLY A 36 2.87 8.17 2.10
CA GLY A 36 2.57 6.78 2.43
C GLY A 36 3.81 5.90 2.52
N ASN A 37 3.83 4.94 3.45
CA ASN A 37 4.89 3.95 3.55
C ASN A 37 4.89 3.02 2.33
N ILE A 38 6.09 2.72 1.82
CA ILE A 38 6.32 1.80 0.68
C ILE A 38 7.33 0.69 1.02
N ALA A 39 7.92 0.74 2.21
CA ALA A 39 8.97 -0.21 2.59
C ALA A 39 8.42 -1.64 2.79
N ASP A 40 7.12 -1.78 2.94
CA ASP A 40 6.43 -3.06 3.12
C ASP A 40 5.74 -3.56 1.83
N ASP A 41 5.98 -2.86 0.71
CA ASP A 41 5.57 -3.32 -0.62
C ASP A 41 6.23 -4.67 -0.94
N ASP A 42 5.50 -5.52 -1.68
CA ASP A 42 6.04 -6.81 -2.12
C ASP A 42 5.51 -7.17 -3.53
N GLU A 43 5.94 -8.29 -4.06
CA GLU A 43 5.50 -8.80 -5.36
C GLU A 43 4.79 -10.15 -5.18
N PHE A 44 3.55 -10.24 -5.72
CA PHE A 44 2.75 -11.45 -5.72
C PHE A 44 2.25 -11.74 -7.12
N HIS A 45 2.49 -12.93 -7.63
CA HIS A 45 2.07 -13.35 -8.98
C HIS A 45 2.55 -12.40 -10.09
N GLY A 46 3.77 -11.83 -9.92
CA GLY A 46 4.34 -10.84 -10.85
C GLY A 46 3.73 -9.44 -10.77
N LEU A 47 2.88 -9.17 -9.79
CA LEU A 47 2.24 -7.88 -9.56
C LEU A 47 2.83 -7.18 -8.34
N ARG A 48 3.12 -5.88 -8.45
CA ARG A 48 3.50 -5.06 -7.30
C ARG A 48 2.26 -4.78 -6.45
N VAL A 49 2.34 -5.15 -5.19
CA VAL A 49 1.36 -4.90 -4.14
C VAL A 49 1.94 -3.89 -3.15
N SER A 50 1.21 -2.83 -2.86
CA SER A 50 1.62 -1.74 -1.96
C SER A 50 0.61 -1.62 -0.83
N PRO A 51 0.65 -2.50 0.21
CA PRO A 51 -0.43 -2.68 1.17
C PRO A 51 -0.85 -1.39 1.89
N ASP A 52 0.12 -0.55 2.26
CA ASP A 52 -0.17 0.70 2.98
C ASP A 52 -0.81 1.74 2.07
N ILE A 53 -0.30 1.89 0.85
CA ILE A 53 -0.86 2.81 -0.16
C ILE A 53 -2.27 2.36 -0.56
N ASP A 54 -2.48 1.06 -0.73
CA ASP A 54 -3.77 0.49 -1.10
C ASP A 54 -4.78 0.68 0.03
N THR A 55 -4.38 0.44 1.29
CA THR A 55 -5.21 0.69 2.47
C THR A 55 -5.59 2.16 2.61
N LEU A 56 -4.66 3.09 2.39
CA LEU A 56 -4.93 4.53 2.33
C LEU A 56 -5.96 4.86 1.25
N THR A 57 -5.74 4.37 0.04
CA THR A 57 -6.61 4.59 -1.12
C THR A 57 -8.00 4.04 -0.88
N TYR A 58 -8.13 2.79 -0.43
CA TYR A 58 -9.44 2.18 -0.14
C TYR A 58 -10.18 2.87 0.99
N THR A 59 -9.46 3.32 2.02
CA THR A 59 -10.07 4.03 3.15
C THR A 59 -10.63 5.37 2.71
N LEU A 60 -9.84 6.17 2.01
CA LEU A 60 -10.22 7.51 1.57
C LEU A 60 -11.28 7.51 0.45
N SER A 61 -11.32 6.46 -0.37
CA SER A 61 -12.36 6.28 -1.40
C SER A 61 -13.64 5.61 -0.86
N GLY A 62 -13.68 5.21 0.43
CA GLY A 62 -14.83 4.52 1.02
C GLY A 62 -14.99 3.07 0.57
N MET A 63 -13.99 2.49 -0.07
CA MET A 63 -13.99 1.10 -0.55
C MET A 63 -13.48 0.09 0.49
N VAL A 64 -12.84 0.55 1.57
CA VAL A 64 -12.20 -0.33 2.55
C VAL A 64 -13.18 -1.30 3.22
N ASN A 65 -12.76 -2.52 3.47
CA ASN A 65 -13.44 -3.45 4.37
C ASN A 65 -13.27 -2.98 5.83
N ARG A 66 -14.29 -2.35 6.37
CA ARG A 66 -14.26 -1.73 7.72
C ARG A 66 -14.01 -2.72 8.85
N LYS A 67 -14.36 -4.00 8.67
CA LYS A 67 -14.16 -5.04 9.71
C LYS A 67 -12.70 -5.42 9.83
N GLN A 68 -12.01 -5.54 8.70
CA GLN A 68 -10.57 -5.86 8.65
C GLN A 68 -9.70 -4.61 8.79
N GLY A 69 -10.17 -3.47 8.30
CA GLY A 69 -9.42 -2.22 8.20
C GLY A 69 -8.50 -2.15 6.97
N TRP A 70 -8.49 -3.16 6.12
CA TRP A 70 -7.74 -3.27 4.86
C TRP A 70 -8.51 -4.08 3.83
N GLY A 71 -8.06 -4.09 2.58
CA GLY A 71 -8.74 -4.75 1.48
C GLY A 71 -10.06 -4.07 1.08
N VAL A 72 -10.69 -4.54 0.02
CA VAL A 72 -11.93 -3.98 -0.52
C VAL A 72 -13.15 -4.63 0.13
N LYS A 73 -14.16 -3.83 0.43
CA LYS A 73 -15.44 -4.34 0.98
C LYS A 73 -16.16 -5.21 -0.06
N ASN A 74 -16.74 -6.33 0.40
CA ASN A 74 -17.50 -7.27 -0.42
C ASN A 74 -16.71 -7.83 -1.62
N ASP A 75 -15.38 -7.90 -1.51
CA ASP A 75 -14.54 -8.45 -2.55
C ASP A 75 -14.67 -9.98 -2.64
N GLY A 76 -14.47 -10.52 -3.85
CA GLY A 76 -14.43 -11.95 -4.11
C GLY A 76 -12.99 -12.49 -4.10
N TYR A 77 -12.86 -13.82 -4.20
CA TYR A 77 -11.55 -14.52 -4.24
C TYR A 77 -11.50 -15.58 -5.35
N LYS A 78 -12.21 -15.36 -6.45
CA LYS A 78 -12.26 -16.31 -7.58
C LYS A 78 -10.92 -16.40 -8.30
N THR A 79 -10.26 -15.26 -8.49
CA THR A 79 -8.91 -15.19 -9.08
C THR A 79 -7.91 -15.95 -8.23
N LEU A 80 -7.87 -15.69 -6.92
CA LEU A 80 -6.98 -16.38 -5.99
C LEU A 80 -7.26 -17.90 -5.94
N SER A 81 -8.54 -18.27 -5.96
CA SER A 81 -8.96 -19.68 -6.02
C SER A 81 -8.48 -20.36 -7.31
N MET A 82 -8.50 -19.67 -8.45
CA MET A 82 -7.99 -20.21 -9.71
C MET A 82 -6.46 -20.38 -9.65
N LEU A 83 -5.73 -19.40 -9.14
CA LEU A 83 -4.27 -19.50 -8.97
C LEU A 83 -3.90 -20.68 -8.08
N ASN A 84 -4.62 -20.91 -6.98
CA ASN A 84 -4.43 -22.06 -6.12
C ASN A 84 -4.63 -23.38 -6.86
N LYS A 85 -5.67 -23.50 -7.71
CA LYS A 85 -5.90 -24.69 -8.54
C LYS A 85 -4.77 -24.94 -9.57
N LEU A 86 -4.11 -23.87 -9.99
CA LEU A 86 -2.96 -23.94 -10.90
C LEU A 86 -1.63 -24.22 -10.17
N GLY A 87 -1.65 -24.38 -8.85
CA GLY A 87 -0.49 -24.73 -8.04
C GLY A 87 0.31 -23.53 -7.50
N GLU A 88 -0.20 -22.30 -7.63
CA GLU A 88 0.45 -21.11 -7.10
C GLU A 88 0.29 -20.98 -5.58
N GLU A 89 1.25 -20.34 -4.92
CA GLU A 89 1.14 -19.98 -3.50
C GLU A 89 0.13 -18.84 -3.29
N THR A 90 -0.88 -19.05 -2.46
CA THR A 90 -2.00 -18.11 -2.25
C THR A 90 -2.16 -17.67 -0.80
N TRP A 91 -1.06 -17.65 -0.04
CA TRP A 91 -1.08 -17.23 1.36
C TRP A 91 -1.35 -15.72 1.54
N MET A 92 -1.03 -14.90 0.55
CA MET A 92 -1.41 -13.49 0.52
C MET A 92 -2.83 -13.38 -0.02
N SER A 93 -3.77 -13.03 0.84
CA SER A 93 -5.19 -12.88 0.49
C SER A 93 -5.42 -11.62 -0.33
N LEU A 94 -5.41 -11.76 -1.65
CA LEU A 94 -5.75 -10.70 -2.60
C LEU A 94 -7.14 -10.95 -3.16
N GLY A 95 -8.03 -9.97 -3.06
CA GLY A 95 -9.38 -10.05 -3.62
C GLY A 95 -9.41 -9.79 -5.13
N ASP A 96 -10.53 -10.06 -5.77
CA ASP A 96 -10.70 -9.87 -7.22
C ASP A 96 -10.57 -8.39 -7.63
N LEU A 97 -11.10 -7.46 -6.83
CA LEU A 97 -10.96 -6.02 -7.05
C LEU A 97 -9.53 -5.54 -6.74
N ASP A 98 -8.88 -6.10 -5.70
CA ASP A 98 -7.47 -5.91 -5.43
C ASP A 98 -6.62 -6.29 -6.66
N PHE A 99 -6.84 -7.48 -7.23
CA PHE A 99 -6.15 -7.89 -8.45
C PHE A 99 -6.35 -6.88 -9.57
N GLY A 100 -7.55 -6.34 -9.75
CA GLY A 100 -7.82 -5.29 -10.75
C GLY A 100 -6.93 -4.07 -10.57
N LEU A 101 -6.77 -3.60 -9.32
CA LEU A 101 -5.90 -2.46 -9.00
C LEU A 101 -4.42 -2.80 -9.23
N HIS A 102 -3.96 -3.99 -8.81
CA HIS A 102 -2.57 -4.41 -8.98
C HIS A 102 -2.21 -4.63 -10.46
N ILE A 103 -3.12 -5.19 -11.27
CA ILE A 103 -2.95 -5.31 -12.73
C ILE A 103 -2.83 -3.92 -13.37
N TYR A 104 -3.70 -2.97 -12.98
CA TYR A 104 -3.62 -1.60 -13.47
C TYR A 104 -2.26 -0.96 -13.11
N ARG A 105 -1.82 -1.08 -11.85
CA ARG A 105 -0.52 -0.58 -11.39
C ARG A 105 0.62 -1.20 -12.22
N GLN A 106 0.63 -2.52 -12.37
CA GLN A 106 1.67 -3.23 -13.11
C GLN A 106 1.71 -2.80 -14.58
N HIS A 107 0.54 -2.68 -15.22
CA HIS A 107 0.46 -2.20 -16.59
C HIS A 107 1.05 -0.79 -16.76
N ARG A 108 0.86 0.10 -15.78
CA ARG A 108 1.45 1.45 -15.80
C ARG A 108 2.96 1.42 -15.56
N LEU A 109 3.44 0.56 -14.65
CA LEU A 109 4.87 0.37 -14.40
C LEU A 109 5.60 -0.15 -15.63
N LEU A 110 5.02 -1.09 -16.38
CA LEU A 110 5.55 -1.61 -17.65
C LEU A 110 5.62 -0.55 -18.77
N LYS A 111 4.97 0.59 -18.58
CA LYS A 111 5.04 1.77 -19.46
C LYS A 111 5.94 2.87 -18.90
N ASP A 112 6.85 2.53 -17.98
CA ASP A 112 7.82 3.43 -17.35
C ASP A 112 7.18 4.62 -16.60
N HIS A 113 5.91 4.51 -16.19
CA HIS A 113 5.32 5.51 -15.31
C HIS A 113 5.87 5.36 -13.90
N ARG A 114 6.16 6.50 -13.27
CA ARG A 114 6.69 6.55 -11.91
C ARG A 114 5.67 6.06 -10.87
N PRO A 115 6.09 5.23 -9.89
CA PRO A 115 5.22 4.74 -8.83
C PRO A 115 4.38 5.81 -8.11
N THR A 116 4.98 6.94 -7.76
CA THR A 116 4.27 8.09 -7.14
C THR A 116 3.13 8.60 -8.02
N ILE A 117 3.37 8.76 -9.33
CA ILE A 117 2.34 9.23 -10.27
C ILE A 117 1.21 8.21 -10.37
N ILE A 118 1.55 6.92 -10.42
CA ILE A 118 0.56 5.83 -10.49
C ILE A 118 -0.32 5.82 -9.23
N ALA A 119 0.28 5.94 -8.04
CA ALA A 119 -0.46 5.96 -6.78
C ALA A 119 -1.46 7.11 -6.72
N ASN A 120 -1.02 8.32 -7.08
CA ASN A 120 -1.88 9.49 -7.11
C ASN A 120 -2.97 9.38 -8.20
N GLU A 121 -2.62 8.86 -9.37
CA GLU A 121 -3.59 8.61 -10.46
C GLU A 121 -4.70 7.64 -10.02
N ILE A 122 -4.35 6.53 -9.38
CA ILE A 122 -5.31 5.57 -8.84
C ILE A 122 -6.21 6.23 -7.81
N ALA A 123 -5.62 6.94 -6.84
CA ALA A 123 -6.36 7.63 -5.80
C ALA A 123 -7.38 8.62 -6.39
N LYS A 124 -6.96 9.48 -7.31
CA LYS A 124 -7.85 10.46 -7.98
C LYS A 124 -8.97 9.79 -8.77
N LYS A 125 -8.69 8.70 -9.50
CA LYS A 125 -9.70 7.94 -10.26
C LYS A 125 -10.74 7.28 -9.34
N LEU A 126 -10.36 6.94 -8.12
CA LEU A 126 -11.26 6.39 -7.09
C LEU A 126 -11.91 7.48 -6.22
N GLY A 127 -11.79 8.76 -6.60
CA GLY A 127 -12.48 9.88 -5.95
C GLY A 127 -11.80 10.42 -4.70
N VAL A 128 -10.53 10.03 -4.43
CA VAL A 128 -9.75 10.57 -3.31
C VAL A 128 -9.34 12.02 -3.61
N THR A 129 -9.65 12.93 -2.70
CA THR A 129 -9.32 14.36 -2.83
C THR A 129 -7.92 14.69 -2.32
N ALA A 130 -7.46 14.01 -1.27
CA ALA A 130 -6.10 14.16 -0.75
C ALA A 130 -5.04 13.72 -1.76
N ASP A 131 -3.85 14.31 -1.67
CA ASP A 131 -2.70 13.86 -2.45
C ASP A 131 -2.00 12.72 -1.74
N ILE A 132 -1.82 11.58 -2.45
CA ILE A 132 -1.04 10.44 -1.95
C ILE A 132 0.32 10.47 -2.65
N ILE A 133 1.36 10.66 -1.85
CA ILE A 133 2.75 10.82 -2.31
C ILE A 133 3.57 9.65 -1.77
N LEU A 134 4.41 9.06 -2.62
CA LEU A 134 5.41 8.09 -2.18
C LEU A 134 6.70 8.82 -1.81
N PRO A 135 7.40 8.45 -0.74
CA PRO A 135 8.65 9.10 -0.35
C PRO A 135 9.78 8.92 -1.39
N THR A 136 9.70 7.84 -2.17
CA THR A 136 10.61 7.56 -3.29
C THR A 136 9.91 6.69 -4.33
N ASP A 137 10.35 6.77 -5.58
CA ASP A 137 9.95 5.86 -6.66
C ASP A 137 10.84 4.60 -6.71
N ASP A 138 11.96 4.61 -5.96
CA ASP A 138 12.90 3.50 -5.91
C ASP A 138 12.34 2.34 -5.07
N LYS A 139 12.80 1.12 -5.40
CA LYS A 139 12.38 -0.09 -4.67
C LYS A 139 13.08 -0.16 -3.32
N ILE A 140 12.29 0.00 -2.25
CA ILE A 140 12.72 -0.24 -0.87
C ILE A 140 11.93 -1.42 -0.32
N ARG A 141 12.60 -2.29 0.45
CA ARG A 141 11.98 -3.44 1.10
C ARG A 141 12.42 -3.56 2.55
N THR A 142 11.45 -3.77 3.42
CA THR A 142 11.70 -4.25 4.78
C THR A 142 11.91 -5.75 4.74
N GLU A 143 13.05 -6.19 5.25
CA GLU A 143 13.37 -7.60 5.40
C GLU A 143 13.67 -7.94 6.85
N VAL A 144 13.22 -9.12 7.25
CA VAL A 144 13.31 -9.64 8.61
C VAL A 144 14.24 -10.84 8.63
N GLN A 145 15.26 -10.82 9.47
CA GLN A 145 16.11 -11.98 9.74
C GLN A 145 15.54 -12.82 10.86
N THR A 146 15.32 -14.09 10.57
CA THR A 146 14.92 -15.14 11.54
C THR A 146 16.00 -16.22 11.59
N LYS A 147 15.80 -17.24 12.41
CA LYS A 147 16.71 -18.42 12.43
C LYS A 147 16.79 -19.14 11.07
N SER A 148 15.73 -19.07 10.26
CA SER A 148 15.66 -19.67 8.92
C SER A 148 16.20 -18.79 7.79
N GLY A 149 16.76 -17.62 8.11
CA GLY A 149 17.30 -16.67 7.15
C GLY A 149 16.51 -15.39 7.02
N TRP A 150 16.79 -14.62 5.95
CA TRP A 150 16.10 -13.39 5.61
C TRP A 150 14.81 -13.70 4.83
N ILE A 151 13.72 -13.07 5.25
CA ILE A 151 12.41 -13.16 4.60
C ILE A 151 11.83 -11.76 4.40
N SER A 152 10.88 -11.60 3.47
CA SER A 152 10.18 -10.32 3.30
C SER A 152 9.31 -10.00 4.52
N PHE A 153 8.99 -8.72 4.70
CA PHE A 153 8.09 -8.31 5.78
C PHE A 153 6.71 -8.97 5.64
N GLN A 154 6.19 -9.06 4.43
CA GLN A 154 4.89 -9.69 4.20
C GLN A 154 4.91 -11.20 4.50
N GLU A 155 5.98 -11.90 4.14
CA GLU A 155 6.13 -13.30 4.53
C GLU A 155 6.17 -13.45 6.06
N TYR A 156 6.92 -12.60 6.76
CA TYR A 156 6.98 -12.59 8.21
C TYR A 156 5.62 -12.28 8.84
N PHE A 157 4.98 -11.19 8.39
CA PHE A 157 3.77 -10.67 9.02
C PHE A 157 2.54 -11.51 8.69
N VAL A 158 2.32 -11.84 7.42
CA VAL A 158 1.11 -12.53 6.94
C VAL A 158 1.29 -14.06 6.99
N LYS A 159 2.28 -14.59 6.24
CA LYS A 159 2.48 -16.06 6.12
C LYS A 159 2.90 -16.68 7.45
N LYS A 160 3.86 -16.08 8.14
CA LYS A 160 4.40 -16.59 9.40
C LYS A 160 3.69 -16.03 10.65
N ARG A 161 2.74 -15.10 10.49
CA ARG A 161 1.92 -14.51 11.58
C ARG A 161 2.77 -13.99 12.75
N CYS A 162 3.91 -13.36 12.46
CA CYS A 162 4.87 -12.86 13.45
C CYS A 162 5.41 -13.89 14.46
N LEU A 163 5.25 -15.19 14.20
CA LEU A 163 5.66 -16.25 15.14
C LEU A 163 7.19 -16.40 15.28
N PRO A 164 8.02 -16.30 14.19
CA PRO A 164 9.45 -16.44 14.35
C PRO A 164 10.07 -15.27 15.12
N LYS A 165 11.03 -15.56 15.98
CA LYS A 165 11.79 -14.51 16.66
C LYS A 165 12.61 -13.71 15.66
N ILE A 166 12.45 -12.39 15.69
CA ILE A 166 13.26 -11.46 14.88
C ILE A 166 14.68 -11.39 15.47
N ILE A 167 15.68 -11.53 14.62
CA ILE A 167 17.09 -11.36 14.96
C ILE A 167 17.56 -9.97 14.54
N LYS A 168 17.22 -9.56 13.30
CA LYS A 168 17.57 -8.27 12.73
C LYS A 168 16.49 -7.79 11.77
N LEU A 169 16.50 -6.48 11.49
CA LEU A 169 15.75 -5.83 10.43
C LEU A 169 16.72 -5.11 9.50
N ARG A 170 16.38 -5.04 8.22
CA ARG A 170 17.07 -4.17 7.26
C ARG A 170 16.09 -3.60 6.25
N TYR A 171 16.49 -2.45 5.69
CA TYR A 171 15.80 -1.81 4.58
C TYR A 171 16.69 -1.91 3.35
N THR A 172 16.37 -2.82 2.44
CA THR A 172 17.12 -2.95 1.19
C THR A 172 16.74 -1.81 0.24
N GLY A 173 17.70 -1.34 -0.56
CA GLY A 173 17.50 -0.21 -1.49
C GLY A 173 17.64 1.19 -0.87
N ILE A 174 17.51 1.35 0.44
CA ILE A 174 17.42 2.67 1.10
C ILE A 174 18.66 3.56 0.87
N LYS A 175 19.87 2.96 0.74
CA LYS A 175 21.11 3.74 0.59
C LYS A 175 21.22 4.46 -0.77
N SER A 176 20.58 3.94 -1.80
CA SER A 176 20.57 4.49 -3.15
C SER A 176 19.28 5.23 -3.50
N ALA A 177 18.26 5.14 -2.66
CA ALA A 177 16.96 5.73 -2.91
C ALA A 177 17.04 7.25 -2.97
N LYS A 178 16.33 7.82 -3.94
CA LYS A 178 16.18 9.27 -4.11
C LYS A 178 14.75 9.66 -3.73
N ILE A 179 14.61 10.76 -2.99
CA ILE A 179 13.29 11.30 -2.67
C ILE A 179 12.57 11.72 -3.96
N THR A 180 11.24 11.56 -3.98
CA THR A 180 10.39 12.07 -5.06
C THR A 180 10.44 13.59 -5.13
N LYS A 181 10.02 14.16 -6.25
CA LYS A 181 10.01 15.61 -6.47
C LYS A 181 8.74 16.29 -5.95
N GLU A 182 7.74 15.51 -5.61
CA GLU A 182 6.41 15.91 -5.12
C GLU A 182 6.39 16.33 -3.62
#